data_c761df1496f2314b22eea227ea2c8e2d
#
_entry.id   c761df1496f2314b22eea227ea2c8e2d
#
_cell.length_a   1.000
_cell.length_b   1.000
_cell.length_c   1.000
_cell.angle_alpha   90.00
_cell.angle_beta   90.00
_cell.angle_gamma   90.00
#
_symmetry.space_group_name_H-M   'P 1'
#
loop_
_entity.id
_entity.type
_entity.pdbx_description
1 polymer ?
#
loop_
_entity_poly.entity_id
_entity_poly.type
_entity_poly.pdbx_seq_one_letter_code
_entity_poly.pdbx_strand_id
1 'polypeptide(L)'
;MEKIKSVLIATFMTTSIISSAQTKSANPFGLVYRDAITENAPGKVNIHPVTYKLNGIDIAANVYTPAGYDSSKKYPAVVVAHPNGGIKEQTAGLYAQRLAESGYITIAADAAYQGASGGEPRHTDKPAYRIEDIHGMADFITQYPGVNANRLGVLGICGGGGYTLKAAQSDKRFKAVSTLSMFNSGEVRRNGFQNSELTTIQERLKQASDARAQEAAGSEMIYAGVASVTDGEIAKITTDLYREGYVYYYRTHAHPNSTFLYTKSSLLDLMTWDATTNMDLINQPLLMMAGSKADTKYMTDEAFNKASNAKSKELFLIDGATHIQTYWKAEYVNRAVTKLVNFFGENL
;
A
#
# COMPACT_ATOMS: atom_id res chain seq x y z
N MET A 1 53.73 56.20 50.77
CA MET A 1 53.60 54.74 51.04
C MET A 1 52.11 54.45 51.24
N GLU A 2 51.41 54.19 50.15
CA GLU A 2 49.99 53.85 50.17
C GLU A 2 49.79 52.42 49.69
N LYS A 3 49.07 51.66 50.51
CA LYS A 3 48.77 50.25 50.22
C LYS A 3 47.56 50.15 49.31
N ILE A 4 47.74 49.62 48.11
CA ILE A 4 46.68 49.26 47.22
C ILE A 4 46.05 47.94 47.68
N LYS A 5 44.77 47.97 48.03
CA LYS A 5 43.98 46.79 48.35
C LYS A 5 43.38 46.25 47.01
N SER A 6 43.78 45.06 46.60
CA SER A 6 43.16 44.37 45.50
C SER A 6 41.83 43.72 45.93
N VAL A 7 40.75 44.11 45.28
CA VAL A 7 39.41 43.50 45.42
C VAL A 7 39.28 42.42 44.37
N LEU A 8 39.15 41.15 44.79
CA LEU A 8 38.83 40.03 43.92
C LEU A 8 37.32 39.99 43.71
N ILE A 9 36.88 40.25 42.47
CA ILE A 9 35.49 40.05 42.08
C ILE A 9 35.34 38.63 41.52
N ALA A 10 34.64 37.78 42.26
CA ALA A 10 34.28 36.44 41.83
C ALA A 10 33.02 36.52 40.94
N THR A 11 33.19 36.29 39.65
CA THR A 11 32.08 36.19 38.70
C THR A 11 31.49 34.79 38.74
N PHE A 12 30.31 34.64 39.31
CA PHE A 12 29.55 33.41 39.22
C PHE A 12 28.94 33.29 37.81
N MET A 13 29.47 32.38 36.98
CA MET A 13 28.81 31.94 35.74
C MET A 13 27.71 30.94 36.10
N THR A 14 26.46 31.36 36.05
CA THR A 14 25.30 30.49 36.05
C THR A 14 25.14 29.86 34.67
N THR A 15 25.55 28.63 34.52
CA THR A 15 25.25 27.80 33.32
C THR A 15 23.77 27.41 33.35
N SER A 16 22.96 28.08 32.59
CA SER A 16 21.57 27.65 32.32
C SER A 16 21.60 26.40 31.44
N ILE A 17 21.27 25.26 32.01
CA ILE A 17 21.01 24.04 31.25
C ILE A 17 19.68 24.21 30.58
N ILE A 18 19.69 24.58 29.28
CA ILE A 18 18.50 24.54 28.44
C ILE A 18 18.22 23.07 28.11
N SER A 19 17.35 22.45 28.89
CA SER A 19 16.75 21.19 28.54
C SER A 19 15.89 21.40 27.28
N SER A 20 16.39 20.99 26.11
CA SER A 20 15.58 20.90 24.91
C SER A 20 14.57 19.77 25.12
N ALA A 21 13.36 20.14 25.54
CA ALA A 21 12.22 19.24 25.44
C ALA A 21 12.03 18.95 23.94
N GLN A 22 12.46 17.76 23.50
CA GLN A 22 12.11 17.23 22.20
C GLN A 22 10.59 17.14 22.15
N THR A 23 9.94 18.05 21.45
CA THR A 23 8.51 17.95 21.14
C THR A 23 8.32 16.65 20.37
N LYS A 24 7.72 15.67 21.04
CA LYS A 24 7.34 14.38 20.43
C LYS A 24 6.51 14.72 19.20
N SER A 25 6.93 14.27 18.03
CA SER A 25 6.17 14.47 16.80
C SER A 25 4.73 14.01 17.04
N ALA A 26 3.76 14.83 16.71
CA ALA A 26 2.34 14.49 16.85
C ALA A 26 1.92 13.26 16.00
N ASN A 27 2.81 12.81 15.08
CA ASN A 27 2.60 11.66 14.18
C ASN A 27 3.92 10.87 14.01
N PRO A 28 4.34 10.10 15.03
CA PRO A 28 5.64 9.41 15.00
C PRO A 28 5.73 8.28 13.97
N PHE A 29 4.59 7.80 13.44
CA PHE A 29 4.51 6.71 12.48
C PHE A 29 4.28 7.20 11.04
N GLY A 30 4.18 8.51 10.79
CA GLY A 30 3.96 9.07 9.47
C GLY A 30 2.61 8.75 8.82
N LEU A 31 1.65 8.21 9.59
CA LEU A 31 0.35 7.78 9.06
C LEU A 31 -0.50 8.99 8.63
N VAL A 32 -1.04 8.97 7.42
CA VAL A 32 -1.79 10.09 6.84
C VAL A 32 -3.27 9.80 6.63
N TYR A 33 -3.86 8.96 7.45
CA TYR A 33 -5.28 8.66 7.40
C TYR A 33 -5.98 9.03 8.72
N ARG A 34 -7.30 9.14 8.66
CA ARG A 34 -8.12 9.53 9.81
C ARG A 34 -8.10 8.46 10.91
N ASP A 35 -8.06 8.91 12.17
CA ASP A 35 -8.03 8.08 13.37
C ASP A 35 -6.83 7.11 13.38
N ALA A 36 -5.70 7.54 12.81
CA ALA A 36 -4.44 6.80 12.83
C ALA A 36 -3.86 6.70 14.23
N ILE A 37 -3.18 5.60 14.52
CA ILE A 37 -2.47 5.40 15.78
C ILE A 37 -1.34 6.45 15.88
N THR A 38 -1.32 7.21 16.98
CA THR A 38 -0.26 8.19 17.28
C THR A 38 0.70 7.74 18.35
N GLU A 39 0.32 6.72 19.15
CA GLU A 39 1.16 6.11 20.17
C GLU A 39 0.73 4.65 20.42
N ASN A 40 1.67 3.84 20.84
CA ASN A 40 1.40 2.48 21.32
C ASN A 40 1.05 2.53 22.81
N ALA A 41 0.01 1.80 23.22
CA ALA A 41 -0.45 1.75 24.60
C ALA A 41 -0.93 0.35 24.99
N PRO A 42 -0.75 -0.09 26.26
CA PRO A 42 -1.28 -1.36 26.75
C PRO A 42 -2.79 -1.46 26.54
N GLY A 43 -3.25 -2.63 26.10
CA GLY A 43 -4.67 -2.90 25.87
C GLY A 43 -5.30 -2.20 24.68
N LYS A 44 -4.52 -1.49 23.87
CA LYS A 44 -4.94 -0.86 22.59
C LYS A 44 -4.39 -1.61 21.40
N VAL A 45 -4.92 -1.30 20.22
CA VAL A 45 -4.27 -1.68 18.97
C VAL A 45 -2.92 -0.96 18.88
N ASN A 46 -1.88 -1.70 18.56
CA ASN A 46 -0.53 -1.17 18.48
C ASN A 46 0.06 -1.37 17.07
N ILE A 47 0.95 -0.47 16.69
CA ILE A 47 1.70 -0.52 15.43
C ILE A 47 3.18 -0.80 15.71
N HIS A 48 3.76 -1.71 14.94
CA HIS A 48 5.16 -2.12 15.06
C HIS A 48 5.84 -1.95 13.69
N PRO A 49 6.56 -0.83 13.47
CA PRO A 49 7.42 -0.70 12.29
C PRO A 49 8.48 -1.80 12.30
N VAL A 50 8.60 -2.51 11.19
CA VAL A 50 9.56 -3.62 11.01
C VAL A 50 10.26 -3.50 9.66
N THR A 51 11.42 -4.14 9.56
CA THR A 51 12.14 -4.33 8.30
C THR A 51 12.51 -5.80 8.16
N TYR A 52 12.29 -6.37 6.97
CA TYR A 52 12.71 -7.73 6.66
C TYR A 52 13.39 -7.79 5.28
N LYS A 53 14.18 -8.84 5.04
CA LYS A 53 14.84 -9.06 3.76
C LYS A 53 13.95 -9.86 2.82
N LEU A 54 13.82 -9.37 1.58
CA LEU A 54 13.19 -10.07 0.48
C LEU A 54 14.10 -9.98 -0.74
N ASN A 55 14.64 -11.11 -1.19
CA ASN A 55 15.59 -11.17 -2.31
C ASN A 55 16.77 -10.17 -2.18
N GLY A 56 17.28 -9.99 -0.95
CA GLY A 56 18.37 -9.09 -0.63
C GLY A 56 17.95 -7.62 -0.40
N ILE A 57 16.70 -7.26 -0.67
CA ILE A 57 16.16 -5.91 -0.48
C ILE A 57 15.59 -5.77 0.93
N ASP A 58 15.84 -4.64 1.58
CA ASP A 58 15.17 -4.28 2.83
C ASP A 58 13.75 -3.80 2.55
N ILE A 59 12.76 -4.51 3.07
CA ILE A 59 11.35 -4.18 2.96
C ILE A 59 10.85 -3.53 4.24
N ALA A 60 10.39 -2.30 4.14
CA ALA A 60 9.81 -1.55 5.25
C ALA A 60 8.31 -1.86 5.39
N ALA A 61 7.88 -2.30 6.56
CA ALA A 61 6.50 -2.66 6.82
C ALA A 61 6.03 -2.18 8.20
N ASN A 62 4.72 -2.11 8.37
CA ASN A 62 4.04 -1.92 9.64
C ASN A 62 3.23 -3.18 9.97
N VAL A 63 3.49 -3.79 11.11
CA VAL A 63 2.63 -4.81 11.69
C VAL A 63 1.70 -4.15 12.70
N TYR A 64 0.42 -4.50 12.66
CA TYR A 64 -0.57 -4.04 13.63
C TYR A 64 -1.03 -5.22 14.45
N THR A 65 -1.05 -5.06 15.78
CA THR A 65 -1.53 -6.08 16.72
C THR A 65 -2.82 -5.64 17.38
N PRO A 66 -3.77 -6.55 17.62
CA PRO A 66 -5.07 -6.21 18.20
C PRO A 66 -4.96 -5.71 19.64
N ALA A 67 -6.02 -5.07 20.12
CA ALA A 67 -6.14 -4.68 21.51
C ALA A 67 -6.01 -5.91 22.44
N GLY A 68 -5.21 -5.79 23.50
CA GLY A 68 -4.95 -6.91 24.40
C GLY A 68 -4.15 -8.06 23.77
N TYR A 69 -3.34 -7.75 22.75
CA TYR A 69 -2.46 -8.74 22.12
C TYR A 69 -1.58 -9.45 23.15
N ASP A 70 -1.53 -10.78 23.01
CA ASP A 70 -0.73 -11.69 23.80
C ASP A 70 -0.05 -12.71 22.87
N SER A 71 1.25 -12.67 22.78
CA SER A 71 2.03 -13.52 21.85
C SER A 71 1.92 -15.02 22.13
N SER A 72 1.42 -15.42 23.30
CA SER A 72 1.14 -16.84 23.64
C SER A 72 -0.15 -17.34 23.01
N LYS A 73 -1.07 -16.47 22.62
CA LYS A 73 -2.32 -16.79 21.92
C LYS A 73 -2.10 -16.91 20.41
N LYS A 74 -3.10 -17.44 19.70
CA LYS A 74 -3.07 -17.63 18.25
C LYS A 74 -4.15 -16.81 17.56
N TYR A 75 -3.73 -15.84 16.75
CA TYR A 75 -4.56 -14.91 16.01
C TYR A 75 -4.56 -15.22 14.51
N PRO A 76 -5.66 -15.02 13.80
CA PRO A 76 -5.63 -14.96 12.34
C PRO A 76 -4.81 -13.75 11.89
N ALA A 77 -4.20 -13.84 10.70
CA ALA A 77 -3.46 -12.73 10.15
C ALA A 77 -3.96 -12.32 8.75
N VAL A 78 -3.77 -11.05 8.40
CA VAL A 78 -4.14 -10.52 7.09
C VAL A 78 -2.98 -9.69 6.51
N VAL A 79 -2.57 -10.05 5.30
CA VAL A 79 -1.65 -9.25 4.46
C VAL A 79 -2.47 -8.18 3.73
N VAL A 80 -1.99 -6.93 3.73
CA VAL A 80 -2.66 -5.81 3.05
C VAL A 80 -1.72 -5.17 2.03
N ALA A 81 -2.02 -5.37 0.75
CA ALA A 81 -1.24 -4.84 -0.37
C ALA A 81 -1.75 -3.47 -0.83
N HIS A 82 -0.84 -2.49 -0.94
CA HIS A 82 -1.16 -1.10 -1.24
C HIS A 82 -1.44 -0.83 -2.74
N PRO A 83 -2.17 0.26 -3.07
CA PRO A 83 -2.37 0.74 -4.43
C PRO A 83 -1.08 1.07 -5.18
N ASN A 84 -1.16 1.19 -6.52
CA ASN A 84 -0.08 1.81 -7.29
C ASN A 84 0.17 3.24 -6.78
N GLY A 85 1.46 3.59 -6.62
CA GLY A 85 1.87 4.88 -6.07
C GLY A 85 1.59 5.08 -4.57
N GLY A 86 0.87 4.15 -3.93
CA GLY A 86 0.60 4.16 -2.50
C GLY A 86 1.73 3.57 -1.66
N ILE A 87 1.61 3.73 -0.36
CA ILE A 87 2.54 3.24 0.66
C ILE A 87 1.78 2.75 1.89
N LYS A 88 2.49 2.09 2.80
CA LYS A 88 1.94 1.53 4.05
C LYS A 88 1.34 2.57 5.00
N GLU A 89 1.72 3.85 4.90
CA GLU A 89 1.21 4.95 5.73
C GLU A 89 -0.13 5.53 5.23
N GLN A 90 -0.65 5.04 4.10
CA GLN A 90 -1.89 5.49 3.48
C GLN A 90 -3.02 4.46 3.63
N THR A 91 -3.86 4.28 2.61
CA THR A 91 -5.06 3.41 2.67
C THR A 91 -4.75 1.97 3.10
N ALA A 92 -3.58 1.39 2.73
CA ALA A 92 -3.22 0.04 3.16
C ALA A 92 -3.06 -0.03 4.70
N GLY A 93 -2.39 0.97 5.30
CA GLY A 93 -2.28 1.08 6.75
C GLY A 93 -3.63 1.31 7.43
N LEU A 94 -4.51 2.12 6.83
CA LEU A 94 -5.86 2.32 7.35
C LEU A 94 -6.60 0.98 7.46
N TYR A 95 -6.67 0.20 6.38
CA TYR A 95 -7.36 -1.08 6.40
C TYR A 95 -6.68 -2.10 7.30
N ALA A 96 -5.33 -2.11 7.35
CA ALA A 96 -4.57 -2.94 8.28
C ALA A 96 -4.92 -2.61 9.74
N GLN A 97 -4.97 -1.33 10.11
CA GLN A 97 -5.37 -0.89 11.44
C GLN A 97 -6.82 -1.30 11.77
N ARG A 98 -7.78 -1.07 10.87
CA ARG A 98 -9.19 -1.40 11.09
C ARG A 98 -9.43 -2.91 11.27
N LEU A 99 -8.69 -3.74 10.54
CA LEU A 99 -8.73 -5.19 10.73
C LEU A 99 -8.07 -5.59 12.07
N ALA A 100 -6.99 -4.92 12.49
CA ALA A 100 -6.40 -5.16 13.80
C ALA A 100 -7.34 -4.76 14.96
N GLU A 101 -8.12 -3.69 14.80
CA GLU A 101 -9.19 -3.31 15.73
C GLU A 101 -10.26 -4.42 15.87
N SER A 102 -10.38 -5.28 14.86
CA SER A 102 -11.31 -6.41 14.83
C SER A 102 -10.67 -7.76 15.23
N GLY A 103 -9.46 -7.75 15.79
CA GLY A 103 -8.83 -8.94 16.37
C GLY A 103 -7.83 -9.68 15.49
N TYR A 104 -7.48 -9.14 14.31
CA TYR A 104 -6.46 -9.71 13.43
C TYR A 104 -5.07 -9.17 13.74
N ILE A 105 -4.02 -9.94 13.46
CA ILE A 105 -2.68 -9.40 13.27
C ILE A 105 -2.55 -9.06 11.79
N THR A 106 -2.13 -7.84 11.45
CA THR A 106 -2.08 -7.42 10.06
C THR A 106 -0.71 -6.85 9.69
N ILE A 107 -0.36 -6.92 8.41
CA ILE A 107 0.86 -6.32 7.87
C ILE A 107 0.52 -5.52 6.62
N ALA A 108 1.08 -4.31 6.53
CA ALA A 108 1.16 -3.52 5.31
C ALA A 108 2.62 -3.12 5.07
N ALA A 109 3.17 -3.41 3.90
CA ALA A 109 4.54 -3.09 3.54
C ALA A 109 4.58 -2.13 2.35
N ASP A 110 5.65 -1.34 2.26
CA ASP A 110 5.99 -0.68 1.00
C ASP A 110 6.59 -1.71 0.05
N ALA A 111 6.17 -1.68 -1.20
CA ALA A 111 6.73 -2.56 -2.23
C ALA A 111 8.24 -2.32 -2.41
N ALA A 112 8.98 -3.34 -2.81
CA ALA A 112 10.37 -3.20 -3.21
C ALA A 112 10.53 -2.07 -4.23
N TYR A 113 11.61 -1.30 -4.14
CA TYR A 113 11.91 -0.12 -4.96
C TYR A 113 11.03 1.12 -4.69
N GLN A 114 10.05 1.04 -3.78
CA GLN A 114 9.06 2.10 -3.52
C GLN A 114 9.05 2.47 -2.03
N GLY A 115 8.45 3.62 -1.71
CA GLY A 115 8.28 4.04 -0.33
C GLY A 115 9.59 4.10 0.46
N ALA A 116 9.56 3.58 1.68
CA ALA A 116 10.71 3.40 2.56
C ALA A 116 11.44 2.07 2.34
N SER A 117 10.94 1.17 1.50
CA SER A 117 11.65 -0.05 1.11
C SER A 117 12.85 0.25 0.22
N GLY A 118 13.85 -0.60 0.28
CA GLY A 118 15.06 -0.51 -0.54
C GLY A 118 14.85 -0.90 -2.00
N GLY A 119 15.97 -1.08 -2.70
CA GLY A 119 16.03 -1.47 -4.11
C GLY A 119 16.34 -0.32 -5.04
N GLU A 120 17.22 -0.59 -6.02
CA GLU A 120 17.65 0.33 -7.07
C GLU A 120 17.51 -0.33 -8.45
N PRO A 121 17.16 0.41 -9.50
CA PRO A 121 16.80 1.83 -9.47
C PRO A 121 15.44 2.07 -8.79
N ARG A 122 15.34 3.21 -8.09
CA ARG A 122 14.07 3.57 -7.39
C ARG A 122 12.91 3.61 -8.37
N HIS A 123 11.72 3.32 -7.87
CA HIS A 123 10.45 3.32 -8.61
C HIS A 123 10.39 2.28 -9.74
N THR A 124 11.23 1.24 -9.72
CA THR A 124 11.02 0.05 -10.56
C THR A 124 9.66 -0.55 -10.20
N ASP A 125 8.79 -0.72 -11.20
CA ASP A 125 7.41 -1.22 -11.01
C ASP A 125 7.16 -2.40 -11.96
N LYS A 126 7.61 -3.58 -11.55
CA LYS A 126 7.41 -4.83 -12.30
C LYS A 126 6.37 -5.70 -11.61
N PRO A 127 5.38 -6.25 -12.35
CA PRO A 127 4.36 -7.11 -11.78
C PRO A 127 4.91 -8.27 -10.96
N ALA A 128 6.01 -8.90 -11.43
CA ALA A 128 6.65 -10.00 -10.70
C ALA A 128 7.15 -9.57 -9.31
N TYR A 129 7.72 -8.38 -9.19
CA TYR A 129 8.20 -7.87 -7.90
C TYR A 129 7.04 -7.54 -6.95
N ARG A 130 5.97 -6.93 -7.48
CA ARG A 130 4.78 -6.62 -6.69
C ARG A 130 4.06 -7.88 -6.17
N ILE A 131 4.07 -8.96 -6.95
CA ILE A 131 3.55 -10.28 -6.53
C ILE A 131 4.46 -10.86 -5.45
N GLU A 132 5.77 -10.80 -5.65
CA GLU A 132 6.78 -11.27 -4.69
C GLU A 132 6.69 -10.51 -3.35
N ASP A 133 6.43 -9.20 -3.36
CA ASP A 133 6.21 -8.41 -2.13
C ASP A 133 5.04 -8.98 -1.29
N ILE A 134 3.98 -9.49 -1.94
CA ILE A 134 2.84 -10.11 -1.26
C ILE A 134 3.23 -11.46 -0.66
N HIS A 135 4.00 -12.27 -1.37
CA HIS A 135 4.57 -13.51 -0.84
C HIS A 135 5.50 -13.23 0.34
N GLY A 136 6.36 -12.20 0.22
CA GLY A 136 7.28 -11.79 1.28
C GLY A 136 6.58 -11.29 2.55
N MET A 137 5.46 -10.57 2.41
CA MET A 137 4.62 -10.22 3.57
C MET A 137 4.04 -11.46 4.23
N ALA A 138 3.60 -12.46 3.44
CA ALA A 138 3.11 -13.73 3.98
C ALA A 138 4.21 -14.53 4.69
N ASP A 139 5.43 -14.56 4.13
CA ASP A 139 6.60 -15.20 4.75
C ASP A 139 6.89 -14.62 6.11
N PHE A 140 6.93 -13.28 6.20
CA PHE A 140 7.22 -12.58 7.44
C PHE A 140 6.12 -12.75 8.48
N ILE A 141 4.86 -12.50 8.09
CA ILE A 141 3.76 -12.44 9.07
C ILE A 141 3.40 -13.82 9.62
N THR A 142 3.57 -14.90 8.85
CA THR A 142 3.30 -16.25 9.34
C THR A 142 4.26 -16.71 10.44
N GLN A 143 5.41 -16.04 10.56
CA GLN A 143 6.40 -16.29 11.62
C GLN A 143 6.29 -15.27 12.76
N TYR A 144 5.43 -14.26 12.64
CA TYR A 144 5.27 -13.24 13.68
C TYR A 144 4.66 -13.85 14.95
N PRO A 145 5.17 -13.48 16.16
CA PRO A 145 4.66 -14.02 17.41
C PRO A 145 3.14 -13.92 17.54
N GLY A 146 2.49 -14.99 17.95
CA GLY A 146 1.03 -15.04 18.11
C GLY A 146 0.23 -15.32 16.82
N VAL A 147 0.84 -15.34 15.64
CA VAL A 147 0.12 -15.66 14.40
C VAL A 147 -0.18 -17.16 14.29
N ASN A 148 -1.39 -17.47 13.84
CA ASN A 148 -1.75 -18.82 13.36
C ASN A 148 -1.54 -18.85 11.83
N ALA A 149 -0.43 -19.45 11.38
CA ALA A 149 -0.07 -19.53 9.97
C ALA A 149 -1.13 -20.26 9.09
N ASN A 150 -2.02 -21.07 9.69
CA ASN A 150 -3.11 -21.74 8.99
C ASN A 150 -4.37 -20.85 8.82
N ARG A 151 -4.35 -19.64 9.35
CA ARG A 151 -5.45 -18.66 9.31
C ARG A 151 -4.94 -17.34 8.71
N LEU A 152 -4.43 -17.41 7.47
CA LEU A 152 -3.87 -16.27 6.75
C LEU A 152 -4.83 -15.82 5.65
N GLY A 153 -5.26 -14.56 5.72
CA GLY A 153 -6.00 -13.87 4.67
C GLY A 153 -5.15 -12.85 3.92
N VAL A 154 -5.66 -12.37 2.79
CA VAL A 154 -5.05 -11.29 2.03
C VAL A 154 -6.09 -10.29 1.52
N LEU A 155 -5.77 -9.01 1.61
CA LEU A 155 -6.51 -7.88 1.04
C LEU A 155 -5.62 -7.11 0.10
N GLY A 156 -6.02 -7.01 -1.17
CA GLY A 156 -5.36 -6.12 -2.13
C GLY A 156 -6.21 -4.93 -2.49
N ILE A 157 -5.61 -3.73 -2.52
CA ILE A 157 -6.32 -2.48 -2.82
C ILE A 157 -5.81 -1.92 -4.14
N CYS A 158 -6.71 -1.57 -5.07
CA CYS A 158 -6.39 -1.01 -6.40
C CYS A 158 -5.41 -1.91 -7.19
N GLY A 159 -4.25 -1.39 -7.62
CA GLY A 159 -3.17 -2.18 -8.23
C GLY A 159 -2.72 -3.34 -7.34
N GLY A 160 -2.62 -3.12 -6.02
CA GLY A 160 -2.41 -4.19 -5.05
C GLY A 160 -3.44 -5.30 -5.14
N GLY A 161 -4.70 -5.00 -5.51
CA GLY A 161 -5.74 -5.98 -5.77
C GLY A 161 -5.42 -6.89 -6.95
N GLY A 162 -4.99 -6.33 -8.07
CA GLY A 162 -4.57 -7.12 -9.23
C GLY A 162 -3.39 -8.04 -8.93
N TYR A 163 -2.37 -7.54 -8.22
CA TYR A 163 -1.22 -8.34 -7.81
C TYR A 163 -1.59 -9.40 -6.76
N THR A 164 -2.52 -9.08 -5.86
CA THR A 164 -3.05 -10.05 -4.87
C THR A 164 -3.76 -11.22 -5.53
N LEU A 165 -4.58 -10.98 -6.55
CA LEU A 165 -5.21 -12.05 -7.32
C LEU A 165 -4.15 -12.98 -7.92
N LYS A 166 -3.08 -12.43 -8.50
CA LYS A 166 -1.98 -13.23 -9.04
C LYS A 166 -1.24 -14.02 -7.97
N ALA A 167 -0.92 -13.43 -6.83
CA ALA A 167 -0.28 -14.13 -5.72
C ALA A 167 -1.14 -15.30 -5.21
N ALA A 168 -2.45 -15.10 -5.04
CA ALA A 168 -3.38 -16.11 -4.56
C ALA A 168 -3.60 -17.29 -5.53
N GLN A 169 -3.32 -17.11 -6.84
CA GLN A 169 -3.36 -18.19 -7.81
C GLN A 169 -2.38 -19.32 -7.46
N SER A 170 -1.21 -18.99 -6.93
CA SER A 170 -0.15 -19.94 -6.60
C SER A 170 0.02 -20.15 -5.10
N ASP A 171 -0.07 -19.12 -4.29
CA ASP A 171 0.18 -19.21 -2.85
C ASP A 171 -1.05 -19.66 -2.06
N LYS A 172 -1.08 -20.94 -1.75
CA LYS A 172 -2.19 -21.59 -1.02
C LYS A 172 -2.13 -21.43 0.51
N ARG A 173 -1.16 -20.65 1.01
CA ARG A 173 -1.17 -20.19 2.41
C ARG A 173 -2.32 -19.23 2.66
N PHE A 174 -2.69 -18.42 1.66
CA PHE A 174 -3.88 -17.58 1.73
C PHE A 174 -5.15 -18.43 1.72
N LYS A 175 -5.87 -18.43 2.85
CA LYS A 175 -7.12 -19.19 3.05
C LYS A 175 -8.35 -18.44 2.59
N ALA A 176 -8.28 -17.10 2.56
CA ALA A 176 -9.32 -16.21 2.09
C ALA A 176 -8.69 -15.03 1.35
N VAL A 177 -9.23 -14.69 0.19
CA VAL A 177 -8.71 -13.67 -0.72
C VAL A 177 -9.73 -12.55 -0.87
N SER A 178 -9.29 -11.31 -0.68
CA SER A 178 -10.16 -10.15 -0.88
C SER A 178 -9.47 -9.06 -1.68
N THR A 179 -10.26 -8.32 -2.46
CA THR A 179 -9.82 -7.10 -3.15
C THR A 179 -10.79 -5.95 -2.90
N LEU A 180 -10.25 -4.73 -2.89
CA LEU A 180 -11.01 -3.49 -2.85
C LEU A 180 -10.64 -2.63 -4.05
N SER A 181 -11.65 -2.26 -4.86
CA SER A 181 -11.46 -1.42 -6.05
C SER A 181 -10.32 -1.94 -6.92
N MET A 182 -10.32 -3.25 -7.23
CA MET A 182 -9.24 -3.91 -7.98
C MET A 182 -8.92 -3.16 -9.27
N PHE A 183 -7.63 -3.02 -9.57
CA PHE A 183 -7.13 -2.33 -10.76
C PHE A 183 -6.17 -3.23 -11.54
N ASN A 184 -6.44 -3.41 -12.84
CA ASN A 184 -5.58 -4.16 -13.75
C ASN A 184 -4.49 -3.26 -14.32
N SER A 185 -3.36 -3.18 -13.61
CA SER A 185 -2.25 -2.30 -13.97
C SER A 185 -1.73 -2.57 -15.39
N GLY A 186 -1.63 -3.83 -15.79
CA GLY A 186 -1.13 -4.20 -17.11
C GLY A 186 -2.06 -3.78 -18.24
N GLU A 187 -3.34 -4.03 -18.10
CA GLU A 187 -4.34 -3.61 -19.06
C GLU A 187 -4.30 -2.09 -19.30
N VAL A 188 -4.33 -1.31 -18.20
CA VAL A 188 -4.33 0.16 -18.31
C VAL A 188 -2.99 0.68 -18.85
N ARG A 189 -1.86 0.08 -18.49
CA ARG A 189 -0.56 0.48 -19.04
C ARG A 189 -0.45 0.14 -20.53
N ARG A 190 -1.10 -0.93 -20.99
CA ARG A 190 -1.15 -1.32 -22.40
C ARG A 190 -2.17 -0.52 -23.19
N ASN A 191 -3.41 -0.49 -22.74
CA ASN A 191 -4.54 0.00 -23.53
C ASN A 191 -4.88 1.47 -23.25
N GLY A 192 -4.36 2.06 -22.18
CA GLY A 192 -4.89 3.29 -21.57
C GLY A 192 -6.15 2.99 -20.74
N PHE A 193 -6.55 3.95 -19.92
CA PHE A 193 -7.79 3.84 -19.13
C PHE A 193 -9.01 3.78 -20.07
N GLN A 194 -9.84 2.76 -19.90
CA GLN A 194 -11.00 2.52 -20.80
C GLN A 194 -10.61 2.45 -22.29
N ASN A 195 -9.46 1.86 -22.59
CA ASN A 195 -8.94 1.69 -23.95
C ASN A 195 -8.63 3.00 -24.70
N SER A 196 -8.28 4.07 -23.97
CA SER A 196 -8.04 5.39 -24.55
C SER A 196 -6.74 5.50 -25.38
N GLU A 197 -5.84 4.51 -25.32
CA GLU A 197 -4.50 4.60 -25.91
C GLU A 197 -4.13 3.40 -26.81
N LEU A 198 -5.12 2.74 -27.42
CA LEU A 198 -4.90 1.55 -28.24
C LEU A 198 -3.98 1.83 -29.45
N THR A 199 -4.07 3.01 -30.06
CA THR A 199 -3.28 3.38 -31.24
C THR A 199 -1.82 3.67 -30.95
N THR A 200 -1.43 3.90 -29.69
CA THR A 200 -0.08 4.27 -29.28
C THR A 200 0.70 3.12 -28.63
N ILE A 201 0.14 1.91 -28.57
CA ILE A 201 0.74 0.75 -27.89
C ILE A 201 2.17 0.48 -28.40
N GLN A 202 2.34 0.37 -29.72
CA GLN A 202 3.65 0.02 -30.30
C GLN A 202 4.68 1.13 -30.09
N GLU A 203 4.28 2.39 -30.18
CA GLU A 203 5.16 3.53 -29.90
C GLU A 203 5.62 3.55 -28.44
N ARG A 204 4.72 3.29 -27.49
CA ARG A 204 5.05 3.23 -26.06
C ARG A 204 5.94 2.05 -25.72
N LEU A 205 5.76 0.89 -26.37
CA LEU A 205 6.67 -0.25 -26.25
C LEU A 205 8.06 0.06 -26.80
N LYS A 206 8.12 0.75 -27.95
CA LYS A 206 9.41 1.21 -28.50
C LYS A 206 10.13 2.16 -27.54
N GLN A 207 9.43 3.16 -27.03
CA GLN A 207 9.99 4.11 -26.05
C GLN A 207 10.48 3.41 -24.77
N ALA A 208 9.79 2.37 -24.29
CA ALA A 208 10.24 1.57 -23.14
C ALA A 208 11.50 0.76 -23.47
N SER A 209 11.61 0.22 -24.68
CA SER A 209 12.79 -0.50 -25.16
C SER A 209 13.99 0.43 -25.32
N ASP A 210 13.79 1.63 -25.88
CA ASP A 210 14.82 2.65 -26.03
C ASP A 210 15.32 3.12 -24.65
N ALA A 211 14.42 3.35 -23.68
CA ALA A 211 14.78 3.68 -22.30
C ALA A 211 15.65 2.59 -21.67
N ARG A 212 15.28 1.32 -21.81
CA ARG A 212 16.07 0.21 -21.30
C ARG A 212 17.46 0.12 -21.95
N ALA A 213 17.55 0.38 -23.25
CA ALA A 213 18.85 0.39 -23.95
C ALA A 213 19.76 1.52 -23.42
N GLN A 214 19.21 2.71 -23.16
CA GLN A 214 19.93 3.83 -22.57
C GLN A 214 20.38 3.53 -21.13
N GLU A 215 19.50 2.95 -20.32
CA GLU A 215 19.83 2.48 -18.96
C GLU A 215 21.00 1.48 -18.98
N ALA A 216 20.96 0.50 -19.88
CA ALA A 216 22.02 -0.49 -20.03
C ALA A 216 23.35 0.11 -20.52
N ALA A 217 23.31 1.24 -21.24
CA ALA A 217 24.49 2.00 -21.66
C ALA A 217 25.02 2.95 -20.56
N GLY A 218 24.43 2.96 -19.37
CA GLY A 218 24.86 3.79 -18.23
C GLY A 218 24.33 5.22 -18.26
N SER A 219 23.29 5.51 -19.07
CA SER A 219 22.61 6.79 -19.07
C SER A 219 21.73 6.95 -17.81
N GLU A 220 21.32 8.20 -17.52
CA GLU A 220 20.39 8.49 -16.45
C GLU A 220 19.04 7.74 -16.65
N MET A 221 18.44 7.36 -15.53
CA MET A 221 17.17 6.66 -15.50
C MET A 221 16.03 7.53 -16.04
N ILE A 222 15.26 7.00 -16.99
CA ILE A 222 14.09 7.68 -17.53
C ILE A 222 12.84 7.22 -16.75
N TYR A 223 12.11 8.18 -16.19
CA TYR A 223 10.87 7.93 -15.48
C TYR A 223 9.64 8.27 -16.33
N ALA A 224 8.59 7.52 -16.10
CA ALA A 224 7.23 7.79 -16.57
C ALA A 224 6.31 8.01 -15.36
N GLY A 225 5.07 8.41 -15.62
CA GLY A 225 4.10 8.72 -14.57
C GLY A 225 4.12 10.19 -14.16
N VAL A 226 3.61 10.49 -12.97
CA VAL A 226 3.40 11.87 -12.49
C VAL A 226 4.11 12.08 -11.17
N ALA A 227 5.06 13.01 -11.13
CA ALA A 227 5.78 13.39 -9.89
C ALA A 227 5.00 14.42 -9.07
N SER A 228 4.33 15.34 -9.74
CA SER A 228 3.53 16.42 -9.13
C SER A 228 2.43 16.84 -10.09
N VAL A 229 1.41 17.49 -9.58
CA VAL A 229 0.28 17.99 -10.37
C VAL A 229 -0.24 19.29 -9.73
N THR A 230 -0.57 20.27 -10.55
CA THR A 230 -1.17 21.53 -10.11
C THR A 230 -2.70 21.41 -9.97
N ASP A 231 -3.33 22.27 -9.18
CA ASP A 231 -4.79 22.29 -9.05
C ASP A 231 -5.49 22.60 -10.39
N GLY A 232 -4.86 23.43 -11.23
CA GLY A 232 -5.35 23.74 -12.57
C GLY A 232 -5.31 22.53 -13.52
N GLU A 233 -4.35 21.62 -13.37
CA GLU A 233 -4.30 20.35 -14.10
C GLU A 233 -5.34 19.38 -13.57
N ILE A 234 -5.46 19.23 -12.23
CA ILE A 234 -6.50 18.38 -11.61
C ILE A 234 -7.89 18.78 -12.07
N ALA A 235 -8.19 20.08 -12.12
CA ALA A 235 -9.50 20.60 -12.52
C ALA A 235 -9.89 20.26 -13.98
N LYS A 236 -8.92 19.96 -14.84
CA LYS A 236 -9.14 19.55 -16.24
C LYS A 236 -9.38 18.06 -16.42
N ILE A 237 -9.14 17.25 -15.39
CA ILE A 237 -9.29 15.79 -15.46
C ILE A 237 -10.76 15.43 -15.36
N THR A 238 -11.27 14.71 -16.35
CA THR A 238 -12.67 14.31 -16.43
C THR A 238 -12.94 12.94 -15.79
N THR A 239 -11.94 12.07 -15.70
CA THR A 239 -12.05 10.74 -15.07
C THR A 239 -11.96 10.84 -13.55
N ASP A 240 -12.92 10.27 -12.85
CA ASP A 240 -12.98 10.31 -11.38
C ASP A 240 -11.74 9.65 -10.74
N LEU A 241 -11.31 8.49 -11.27
CA LEU A 241 -10.11 7.80 -10.78
C LEU A 241 -8.90 8.73 -10.67
N TYR A 242 -8.55 9.43 -11.74
CA TYR A 242 -7.35 10.27 -11.77
C TYR A 242 -7.56 11.59 -11.03
N ARG A 243 -8.71 12.24 -11.20
CA ARG A 243 -9.02 13.48 -10.51
C ARG A 243 -9.01 13.32 -9.00
N GLU A 244 -9.75 12.36 -8.47
CA GLU A 244 -9.81 12.08 -7.04
C GLU A 244 -8.50 11.47 -6.52
N GLY A 245 -7.84 10.63 -7.33
CA GLY A 245 -6.56 10.04 -7.01
C GLY A 245 -5.47 11.11 -6.79
N TYR A 246 -5.36 12.09 -7.68
CA TYR A 246 -4.38 13.15 -7.51
C TYR A 246 -4.71 14.07 -6.32
N VAL A 247 -5.99 14.32 -6.02
CA VAL A 247 -6.39 15.01 -4.78
C VAL A 247 -5.98 14.18 -3.56
N TYR A 248 -6.21 12.87 -3.57
CA TYR A 248 -5.83 11.99 -2.46
C TYR A 248 -4.31 11.99 -2.25
N TYR A 249 -3.52 11.68 -3.28
CA TYR A 249 -2.07 11.44 -3.14
C TYR A 249 -1.23 12.71 -3.07
N TYR A 250 -1.67 13.82 -3.68
CA TYR A 250 -0.88 15.05 -3.72
C TYR A 250 -1.44 16.18 -2.85
N ARG A 251 -2.62 16.00 -2.21
CA ARG A 251 -3.24 17.02 -1.34
C ARG A 251 -3.63 16.45 0.02
N THR A 252 -4.73 15.70 0.07
CA THR A 252 -5.39 15.36 1.34
C THR A 252 -4.68 14.28 2.14
N HIS A 253 -4.02 13.33 1.49
CA HIS A 253 -3.29 12.21 2.09
C HIS A 253 -1.86 12.13 1.51
N ALA A 254 -1.29 13.28 1.18
CA ALA A 254 0.06 13.38 0.63
C ALA A 254 1.10 12.85 1.63
N HIS A 255 2.09 12.14 1.12
CA HIS A 255 3.22 11.65 1.90
C HIS A 255 4.49 11.71 1.03
N PRO A 256 5.66 12.10 1.56
CA PRO A 256 6.88 12.28 0.77
C PRO A 256 7.36 11.00 0.06
N ASN A 257 7.04 9.84 0.60
CA ASN A 257 7.43 8.55 0.03
C ASN A 257 6.43 8.01 -1.02
N SER A 258 5.27 8.66 -1.20
CA SER A 258 4.25 8.28 -2.19
C SER A 258 4.47 8.99 -3.51
N THR A 259 4.43 8.25 -4.62
CA THR A 259 4.60 8.83 -5.97
C THR A 259 4.01 7.92 -7.03
N PHE A 260 3.54 8.53 -8.14
CA PHE A 260 3.16 7.80 -9.35
C PHE A 260 4.29 7.68 -10.37
N LEU A 261 5.53 8.05 -10.02
CA LEU A 261 6.68 7.78 -10.86
C LEU A 261 7.01 6.28 -10.90
N TYR A 262 7.38 5.82 -12.08
CA TYR A 262 7.97 4.49 -12.30
C TYR A 262 9.00 4.55 -13.42
N THR A 263 9.99 3.64 -13.43
CA THR A 263 10.99 3.59 -14.50
C THR A 263 10.31 3.27 -15.83
N LYS A 264 10.63 4.01 -16.88
CA LYS A 264 9.99 3.87 -18.20
C LYS A 264 10.18 2.47 -18.77
N SER A 265 11.33 1.85 -18.52
CA SER A 265 11.63 0.45 -18.88
C SER A 265 10.70 -0.58 -18.19
N SER A 266 10.08 -0.25 -17.06
CA SER A 266 9.06 -1.13 -16.41
C SER A 266 7.85 -1.40 -17.29
N LEU A 267 7.57 -0.54 -18.29
CA LEU A 267 6.48 -0.78 -19.25
C LEU A 267 6.69 -2.05 -20.09
N LEU A 268 7.92 -2.54 -20.26
CA LEU A 268 8.17 -3.81 -20.95
C LEU A 268 7.49 -4.99 -20.25
N ASP A 269 7.49 -4.98 -18.92
CA ASP A 269 6.84 -6.01 -18.12
C ASP A 269 5.34 -5.67 -17.88
N LEU A 270 5.02 -4.41 -17.57
CA LEU A 270 3.65 -3.98 -17.27
C LEU A 270 2.72 -4.14 -18.48
N MET A 271 3.12 -3.72 -19.70
CA MET A 271 2.24 -3.76 -20.87
C MET A 271 1.98 -5.17 -21.41
N THR A 272 2.75 -6.15 -20.99
CA THR A 272 2.56 -7.57 -21.36
C THR A 272 1.86 -8.39 -20.27
N TRP A 273 1.61 -7.78 -19.11
CA TRP A 273 0.96 -8.44 -17.98
C TRP A 273 -0.55 -8.19 -17.96
N ASP A 274 -1.28 -9.10 -17.30
CA ASP A 274 -2.72 -9.00 -17.06
C ASP A 274 -3.09 -9.66 -15.74
N ALA A 275 -3.79 -8.89 -14.88
CA ALA A 275 -4.23 -9.36 -13.57
C ALA A 275 -5.25 -10.51 -13.66
N THR A 276 -6.00 -10.58 -14.76
CA THR A 276 -7.13 -11.50 -14.92
C THR A 276 -6.79 -12.82 -15.64
N THR A 277 -5.52 -13.02 -16.04
CA THR A 277 -5.10 -14.32 -16.58
C THR A 277 -5.07 -15.40 -15.51
N ASN A 278 -5.49 -16.62 -15.85
CA ASN A 278 -5.47 -17.80 -14.96
C ASN A 278 -6.29 -17.63 -13.67
N MET A 279 -7.38 -16.88 -13.71
CA MET A 279 -8.26 -16.66 -12.56
C MET A 279 -8.93 -17.96 -12.07
N ASP A 280 -9.01 -18.98 -12.91
CA ASP A 280 -9.45 -20.33 -12.59
C ASP A 280 -8.53 -21.06 -11.57
N LEU A 281 -7.30 -20.59 -11.37
CA LEU A 281 -6.41 -21.10 -10.33
C LEU A 281 -6.78 -20.62 -8.92
N ILE A 282 -7.63 -19.61 -8.78
CA ILE A 282 -8.16 -19.20 -7.48
C ILE A 282 -9.23 -20.19 -7.06
N ASN A 283 -8.94 -20.99 -6.03
CA ASN A 283 -9.85 -21.95 -5.45
C ASN A 283 -10.19 -21.66 -3.98
N GLN A 284 -9.67 -20.59 -3.42
CA GLN A 284 -10.00 -20.07 -2.10
C GLN A 284 -11.36 -19.32 -2.14
N PRO A 285 -12.00 -19.11 -0.99
CA PRO A 285 -13.04 -18.10 -0.86
C PRO A 285 -12.56 -16.73 -1.35
N LEU A 286 -13.35 -16.06 -2.17
CA LEU A 286 -13.02 -14.80 -2.83
C LEU A 286 -14.09 -13.73 -2.57
N LEU A 287 -13.68 -12.61 -1.96
CA LEU A 287 -14.50 -11.41 -1.83
C LEU A 287 -13.92 -10.29 -2.70
N MET A 288 -14.68 -9.82 -3.67
CA MET A 288 -14.30 -8.64 -4.46
C MET A 288 -15.21 -7.47 -4.14
N MET A 289 -14.62 -6.33 -3.77
CA MET A 289 -15.37 -5.14 -3.40
C MET A 289 -15.03 -3.98 -4.34
N ALA A 290 -16.02 -3.18 -4.69
CA ALA A 290 -15.83 -1.95 -5.47
C ALA A 290 -16.88 -0.92 -5.10
N GLY A 291 -16.57 0.36 -5.31
CA GLY A 291 -17.60 1.41 -5.27
C GLY A 291 -18.61 1.21 -6.41
N SER A 292 -19.91 1.38 -6.13
CA SER A 292 -20.95 1.20 -7.16
C SER A 292 -20.86 2.25 -8.26
N LYS A 293 -20.24 3.42 -7.98
CA LYS A 293 -19.97 4.51 -8.92
C LYS A 293 -18.52 4.57 -9.40
N ALA A 294 -17.70 3.56 -9.09
CA ALA A 294 -16.31 3.55 -9.53
C ALA A 294 -16.24 3.35 -11.05
N ASP A 295 -15.55 4.26 -11.72
CA ASP A 295 -15.27 4.21 -13.18
C ASP A 295 -14.35 3.03 -13.56
N THR A 296 -13.70 2.41 -12.56
CA THR A 296 -12.89 1.19 -12.65
C THR A 296 -13.64 -0.11 -12.37
N LYS A 297 -14.93 -0.04 -12.03
CA LYS A 297 -15.73 -1.22 -11.61
C LYS A 297 -15.67 -2.37 -12.60
N TYR A 298 -15.58 -2.07 -13.91
CA TYR A 298 -15.52 -3.07 -14.97
C TYR A 298 -14.34 -4.05 -14.80
N MET A 299 -13.19 -3.61 -14.26
CA MET A 299 -12.05 -4.49 -13.99
C MET A 299 -12.36 -5.50 -12.88
N THR A 300 -13.06 -5.04 -11.83
CA THR A 300 -13.53 -5.92 -10.76
C THR A 300 -14.55 -6.94 -11.28
N ASP A 301 -15.52 -6.49 -12.09
CA ASP A 301 -16.55 -7.36 -12.69
C ASP A 301 -15.89 -8.44 -13.58
N GLU A 302 -14.94 -8.06 -14.41
CA GLU A 302 -14.22 -8.99 -15.28
C GLU A 302 -13.46 -10.06 -14.49
N ALA A 303 -12.66 -9.64 -13.52
CA ALA A 303 -11.90 -10.56 -12.67
C ALA A 303 -12.84 -11.50 -11.88
N PHE A 304 -13.92 -10.96 -11.33
CA PHE A 304 -14.92 -11.74 -10.61
C PHE A 304 -15.57 -12.82 -11.51
N ASN A 305 -15.93 -12.46 -12.73
CA ASN A 305 -16.52 -13.41 -13.67
C ASN A 305 -15.56 -14.55 -14.03
N LYS A 306 -14.27 -14.23 -14.22
CA LYS A 306 -13.22 -15.20 -14.58
C LYS A 306 -12.81 -16.15 -13.43
N ALA A 307 -13.09 -15.83 -12.16
CA ALA A 307 -12.77 -16.69 -11.02
C ALA A 307 -13.77 -17.87 -10.91
N SER A 308 -13.70 -18.81 -11.85
CA SER A 308 -14.68 -19.90 -12.00
C SER A 308 -14.57 -20.97 -10.92
N ASN A 309 -13.39 -21.19 -10.36
CA ASN A 309 -13.09 -22.27 -9.40
C ASN A 309 -13.03 -21.81 -7.95
N ALA A 310 -13.32 -20.54 -7.67
CA ALA A 310 -13.36 -20.06 -6.29
C ALA A 310 -14.36 -20.87 -5.46
N LYS A 311 -13.93 -21.37 -4.28
CA LYS A 311 -14.76 -22.20 -3.38
C LYS A 311 -16.09 -21.55 -3.02
N SER A 312 -16.04 -20.24 -2.81
CA SER A 312 -17.18 -19.34 -2.77
C SER A 312 -16.73 -18.00 -3.31
N LYS A 313 -17.58 -17.24 -3.99
CA LYS A 313 -17.23 -15.90 -4.43
C LYS A 313 -18.38 -14.93 -4.22
N GLU A 314 -18.04 -13.73 -3.76
CA GLU A 314 -18.98 -12.65 -3.55
C GLU A 314 -18.46 -11.35 -4.15
N LEU A 315 -19.34 -10.64 -4.86
CA LEU A 315 -19.11 -9.26 -5.32
C LEU A 315 -19.93 -8.32 -4.42
N PHE A 316 -19.24 -7.51 -3.62
CA PHE A 316 -19.86 -6.53 -2.75
C PHE A 316 -19.68 -5.12 -3.26
N LEU A 317 -20.76 -4.47 -3.68
CA LEU A 317 -20.74 -3.09 -4.15
C LEU A 317 -21.02 -2.13 -2.98
N ILE A 318 -20.07 -1.21 -2.76
CA ILE A 318 -20.20 -0.13 -1.77
C ILE A 318 -21.02 0.99 -2.45
N ASP A 319 -22.31 1.02 -2.14
CA ASP A 319 -23.24 1.92 -2.81
C ASP A 319 -22.87 3.39 -2.65
N GLY A 320 -22.90 4.13 -3.75
CA GLY A 320 -22.58 5.55 -3.86
C GLY A 320 -21.09 5.87 -3.92
N ALA A 321 -20.17 4.94 -3.60
CA ALA A 321 -18.74 5.19 -3.59
C ALA A 321 -18.13 5.20 -4.99
N THR A 322 -17.16 6.08 -5.24
CA THR A 322 -16.20 5.99 -6.34
C THR A 322 -15.01 5.10 -5.95
N HIS A 323 -14.06 4.89 -6.86
CA HIS A 323 -12.84 4.13 -6.59
C HIS A 323 -12.05 4.70 -5.39
N ILE A 324 -11.70 5.97 -5.45
CA ILE A 324 -10.84 6.63 -4.45
C ILE A 324 -11.58 6.90 -3.13
N GLN A 325 -12.87 7.13 -3.18
CA GLN A 325 -13.66 7.34 -1.96
C GLN A 325 -13.66 6.11 -1.04
N THR A 326 -13.49 4.90 -1.59
CA THR A 326 -13.32 3.69 -0.78
C THR A 326 -12.03 3.67 0.04
N TYR A 327 -11.03 4.53 -0.27
CA TYR A 327 -9.76 4.56 0.44
C TYR A 327 -9.84 5.29 1.79
N TRP A 328 -10.73 6.29 1.93
CA TRP A 328 -10.63 7.23 3.03
C TRP A 328 -11.95 7.75 3.59
N LYS A 329 -13.06 7.78 2.82
CA LYS A 329 -14.33 8.24 3.35
C LYS A 329 -14.86 7.26 4.38
N ALA A 330 -14.99 7.73 5.64
CA ALA A 330 -15.33 6.89 6.79
C ALA A 330 -16.56 6.00 6.56
N GLU A 331 -17.60 6.54 5.95
CA GLU A 331 -18.84 5.81 5.65
C GLU A 331 -18.57 4.57 4.75
N TYR A 332 -17.75 4.73 3.69
CA TYR A 332 -17.43 3.65 2.76
C TYR A 332 -16.38 2.69 3.31
N VAL A 333 -15.38 3.22 4.02
CA VAL A 333 -14.38 2.42 4.75
C VAL A 333 -15.08 1.52 5.78
N ASN A 334 -15.98 2.05 6.59
CA ASN A 334 -16.69 1.27 7.60
C ASN A 334 -17.52 0.14 6.98
N ARG A 335 -18.20 0.39 5.85
CA ARG A 335 -18.95 -0.65 5.13
C ARG A 335 -18.03 -1.74 4.58
N ALA A 336 -16.89 -1.36 3.98
CA ALA A 336 -15.90 -2.30 3.49
C ALA A 336 -15.29 -3.12 4.64
N VAL A 337 -14.90 -2.49 5.74
CA VAL A 337 -14.31 -3.16 6.91
C VAL A 337 -15.31 -4.13 7.54
N THR A 338 -16.56 -3.73 7.73
CA THR A 338 -17.60 -4.64 8.23
C THR A 338 -17.72 -5.88 7.35
N LYS A 339 -17.73 -5.70 6.03
CA LYS A 339 -17.79 -6.82 5.07
C LYS A 339 -16.55 -7.72 5.14
N LEU A 340 -15.35 -7.13 5.24
CA LEU A 340 -14.09 -7.86 5.40
C LEU A 340 -14.05 -8.68 6.69
N VAL A 341 -14.46 -8.09 7.82
CA VAL A 341 -14.47 -8.77 9.12
C VAL A 341 -15.39 -9.99 9.09
N ASN A 342 -16.58 -9.86 8.51
CA ASN A 342 -17.50 -10.99 8.34
C ASN A 342 -16.88 -12.07 7.44
N PHE A 343 -16.37 -11.69 6.27
CA PHE A 343 -15.74 -12.60 5.32
C PHE A 343 -14.54 -13.35 5.90
N PHE A 344 -13.61 -12.64 6.53
CA PHE A 344 -12.45 -13.27 7.16
C PHE A 344 -12.84 -14.07 8.41
N GLY A 345 -13.84 -13.64 9.17
CA GLY A 345 -14.35 -14.38 10.33
C GLY A 345 -14.94 -15.76 9.98
N GLU A 346 -15.54 -15.87 8.78
CA GLU A 346 -16.12 -17.12 8.28
C GLU A 346 -15.07 -18.06 7.63
N ASN A 347 -13.95 -17.51 7.16
CA ASN A 347 -13.03 -18.24 6.28
C ASN A 347 -11.60 -18.42 6.83
N LEU A 348 -11.26 -17.81 7.99
CA LEU A 348 -9.94 -17.91 8.63
C LEU A 348 -9.95 -18.66 9.97
#